data_b50e5d6a30f53b595c2b26bd02e1e30b
#
_entry.id   b50e5d6a30f53b595c2b26bd02e1e30b
#
_cell.length_a   1.000
_cell.length_b   1.000
_cell.length_c   1.000
_cell.angle_alpha   90.00
_cell.angle_beta   90.00
_cell.angle_gamma   90.00
#
_symmetry.space_group_name_H-M   'P 1'
#
loop_
_entity.id
_entity.type
_entity.pdbx_description
1 polymer ?
#
loop_
_entity_poly.entity_id
_entity_poly.type
_entity_poly.pdbx_seq_one_letter_code
_entity_poly.pdbx_strand_id
1 'polypeptide(L)' 'MSRVLIVEDELAIAELEKDYLELSSFEVEIETDGEKGLKLGLSEDFDMIILDIMLPGMDGFEICKQLREK' A
#
# COMPACT_ATOMS: atom_id res chain seq x y z
N MET A 1 1.20 -7.07 16.21
CA MET A 1 0.53 -5.91 15.61
C MET A 1 0.52 -6.07 14.10
N SER A 2 -0.63 -5.87 13.47
CA SER A 2 -0.76 -6.06 12.03
C SER A 2 -0.11 -4.91 11.25
N ARG A 3 0.50 -5.23 10.13
CA ARG A 3 1.15 -4.25 9.27
C ARG A 3 0.34 -4.03 8.00
N VAL A 4 0.14 -2.77 7.66
CA VAL A 4 -0.62 -2.38 6.48
C VAL A 4 0.26 -1.51 5.59
N LEU A 5 0.26 -1.80 4.29
CA LEU A 5 0.89 -0.95 3.30
C LEU A 5 -0.19 -0.21 2.53
N ILE A 6 -0.08 1.11 2.47
CA ILE A 6 -0.97 1.94 1.66
C ILE A 6 -0.18 2.43 0.45
N VAL A 7 -0.64 2.07 -0.74
CA VAL A 7 -0.04 2.53 -1.99
C VAL A 7 -1.04 3.50 -2.63
N GLU A 8 -0.80 4.80 -2.46
CA GLU A 8 -1.72 5.86 -2.84
C GLU A 8 -0.93 7.07 -3.32
N ASP A 9 -1.24 7.59 -4.51
CA ASP A 9 -0.52 8.71 -5.08
C ASP A 9 -0.83 10.06 -4.40
N GLU A 10 -1.97 10.18 -3.74
CA GLU A 10 -2.32 11.38 -2.99
C GLU A 10 -1.95 11.23 -1.52
N LEU A 11 -0.87 11.88 -1.13
CA LEU A 11 -0.35 11.74 0.22
C LEU A 11 -1.36 12.15 1.30
N ALA A 12 -2.14 13.19 1.04
CA ALA A 12 -3.16 13.64 1.99
C ALA A 12 -4.19 12.56 2.28
N ILE A 13 -4.61 11.83 1.24
CA ILE A 13 -5.56 10.73 1.40
C ILE A 13 -4.91 9.57 2.14
N ALA A 14 -3.66 9.25 1.77
CA ALA A 14 -2.93 8.17 2.42
C ALA A 14 -2.73 8.44 3.91
N GLU A 15 -2.43 9.68 4.28
CA GLU A 15 -2.25 10.06 5.68
C GLU A 15 -3.56 9.95 6.47
N LEU A 16 -4.68 10.29 5.86
CA LEU A 16 -5.99 10.13 6.48
C LEU A 16 -6.27 8.67 6.78
N GLU A 17 -6.01 7.80 5.80
CA GLU A 17 -6.20 6.37 5.97
C GLU A 17 -5.26 5.82 7.04
N LYS A 18 -4.01 6.28 7.03
CA LYS A 18 -3.03 5.88 8.02
C LYS A 18 -3.48 6.23 9.43
N ASP A 19 -3.92 7.48 9.63
CA ASP A 19 -4.38 7.92 10.95
C ASP A 19 -5.52 7.05 11.45
N TYR A 20 -6.48 6.76 10.58
CA TYR A 20 -7.61 5.91 10.91
C TYR A 20 -7.18 4.50 11.32
N LEU A 21 -6.26 3.92 10.56
CA LEU A 21 -5.78 2.57 10.83
C LEU A 21 -4.93 2.51 12.09
N GLU A 22 -4.14 3.53 12.33
CA GLU A 22 -3.32 3.58 13.55
C GLU A 22 -4.17 3.67 14.81
N LEU A 23 -5.35 4.29 14.73
CA LEU A 23 -6.30 4.29 15.83
C LEU A 23 -6.77 2.88 16.17
N SER A 24 -6.74 1.98 15.20
CA SER A 24 -7.11 0.57 15.38
C SER A 24 -5.90 -0.32 15.67
N SER A 25 -4.78 0.27 16.04
CA SER A 25 -3.55 -0.42 16.43
C SER A 25 -2.82 -1.13 15.28
N PHE A 26 -3.01 -0.67 14.05
CA PHE A 26 -2.22 -1.16 12.92
C PHE A 26 -0.92 -0.38 12.79
N GLU A 27 0.13 -1.06 12.34
CA GLU A 27 1.34 -0.41 11.87
C GLU A 27 1.16 -0.10 10.38
N VAL A 28 1.36 1.16 9.98
CA VAL A 28 1.03 1.59 8.62
C VAL A 28 2.24 2.20 7.95
N GLU A 29 2.50 1.76 6.71
CA GLU A 29 3.49 2.37 5.83
C GLU A 29 2.79 2.91 4.60
N ILE A 30 3.28 4.05 4.10
CA ILE A 30 2.73 4.70 2.92
C ILE A 30 3.78 4.70 1.81
N GLU A 31 3.36 4.33 0.61
CA GLU A 31 4.17 4.48 -0.59
C GLU A 31 3.33 5.13 -1.68
N THR A 32 3.86 6.18 -2.30
CA THR A 32 3.14 6.93 -3.32
C THR A 32 3.48 6.52 -4.76
N ASP A 33 4.50 5.69 -4.92
CA ASP A 33 4.94 5.20 -6.23
C ASP A 33 4.51 3.73 -6.38
N GLY A 34 3.82 3.42 -7.48
CA GLY A 34 3.32 2.06 -7.71
C GLY A 34 4.41 1.01 -7.81
N GLU A 35 5.52 1.34 -8.47
CA GLU A 35 6.66 0.42 -8.58
C GLU A 35 7.29 0.12 -7.23
N LYS A 36 7.51 1.16 -6.43
CA LYS A 36 8.07 1.01 -5.09
C LYS A 36 7.10 0.28 -4.19
N GLY A 37 5.80 0.55 -4.33
CA GLY A 37 4.77 -0.17 -3.59
C GLY A 37 4.79 -1.65 -3.88
N LEU A 38 4.95 -2.03 -5.14
CA LEU A 38 5.09 -3.43 -5.52
C LEU A 38 6.31 -4.07 -4.87
N LYS A 39 7.45 -3.38 -4.93
CA LYS A 39 8.68 -3.90 -4.32
C LYS A 39 8.53 -4.11 -2.83
N LEU A 40 7.92 -3.16 -2.13
CA LEU A 40 7.66 -3.29 -0.71
C LEU A 40 6.73 -4.47 -0.41
N GLY A 41 5.65 -4.59 -1.17
CA GLY A 41 4.70 -5.68 -0.96
C GLY A 41 5.30 -7.05 -1.20
N LEU A 42 6.28 -7.15 -2.09
CA LEU A 42 6.96 -8.41 -2.39
C LEU A 42 8.10 -8.73 -1.40
N SER A 43 8.73 -7.70 -0.84
CA SER A 43 9.92 -7.88 -0.01
C SER A 43 9.64 -7.96 1.48
N GLU A 44 8.49 -7.50 1.94
CA GLU A 44 8.14 -7.48 3.36
C GLU A 44 6.78 -8.14 3.59
N ASP A 45 6.58 -8.60 4.81
CA ASP A 45 5.32 -9.22 5.19
C ASP A 45 4.32 -8.16 5.66
N PHE A 46 3.31 -7.93 4.84
CA PHE A 46 2.19 -7.08 5.22
C PHE A 46 0.93 -7.95 5.38
N ASP A 47 0.13 -7.62 6.39
CA ASP A 47 -1.13 -8.31 6.61
C ASP A 47 -2.21 -7.81 5.66
N MET A 48 -2.08 -6.55 5.21
CA MET A 48 -3.02 -5.94 4.29
C MET A 48 -2.31 -4.94 3.40
N ILE A 49 -2.73 -4.84 2.15
CA ILE A 49 -2.22 -3.84 1.21
C ILE A 49 -3.43 -3.10 0.62
N ILE A 50 -3.43 -1.78 0.76
CA ILE A 50 -4.46 -0.92 0.19
C ILE A 50 -3.88 -0.27 -1.06
N LEU A 51 -4.52 -0.50 -2.21
CA LEU A 51 -4.05 -0.01 -3.50
C LEU A 51 -5.03 0.95 -4.13
N ASP A 52 -4.51 2.06 -4.66
CA ASP A 52 -5.25 2.95 -5.55
C ASP A 52 -4.82 2.62 -6.98
N ILE A 53 -5.76 2.25 -7.83
CA ILE A 53 -5.47 1.80 -9.20
C ILE A 53 -5.01 2.93 -10.12
N MET A 54 -5.07 4.17 -9.67
CA MET A 54 -4.66 5.34 -10.45
C MET A 54 -3.24 5.79 -10.14
N LEU A 55 -2.43 4.92 -9.57
CA LEU A 55 -1.07 5.26 -9.14
C LEU A 55 -0.12 5.50 -10.32
N PRO A 56 0.82 6.45 -10.17
CA PRO A 56 1.88 6.61 -11.15
C PRO A 56 2.87 5.45 -11.10
N GLY A 57 3.55 5.21 -12.20
CA GLY A 57 4.61 4.21 -12.28
C GLY A 57 4.14 2.81 -12.65
N MET A 58 2.96 2.42 -12.23
CA MET A 58 2.43 1.10 -12.52
C MET A 58 0.92 1.07 -12.32
N ASP A 59 0.22 0.35 -13.19
CA ASP A 59 -1.22 0.14 -13.10
C ASP A 59 -1.54 -0.68 -11.85
N GLY A 60 -2.56 -0.26 -11.10
CA GLY A 60 -2.99 -0.97 -9.90
C GLY A 60 -3.37 -2.42 -10.12
N PHE A 61 -3.95 -2.74 -11.28
CA PHE A 61 -4.26 -4.12 -11.63
C PHE A 61 -2.99 -4.96 -11.77
N GLU A 62 -1.96 -4.39 -12.37
CA GLU A 62 -0.68 -5.07 -12.53
C GLU A 62 -0.02 -5.34 -11.19
N ILE A 63 -0.04 -4.36 -10.29
CA ILE A 63 0.49 -4.53 -8.94
C ILE A 63 -0.26 -5.64 -8.21
N CYS A 64 -1.57 -5.59 -8.27
CA CYS A 64 -2.43 -6.57 -7.60
C CYS A 64 -2.17 -7.97 -8.11
N LYS A 65 -2.05 -8.11 -9.44
CA LYS A 65 -1.78 -9.39 -10.08
C LYS A 65 -0.45 -9.97 -9.62
N GLN A 66 0.60 -9.15 -9.62
CA GLN A 66 1.93 -9.63 -9.22
C GLN A 66 1.98 -10.02 -7.74
N LEU A 67 1.30 -9.28 -6.89
CA LEU A 67 1.24 -9.61 -5.47
C LEU A 67 0.50 -10.93 -5.23
N ARG A 68 -0.52 -11.22 -6.01
CA ARG A 68 -1.26 -12.48 -5.88
C ARG A 68 -0.45 -13.69 -6.34
N GLU A 69 0.50 -13.48 -7.23
CA GLU A 69 1.37 -14.54 -7.73
C GLU A 69 2.54 -14.84 -6.79
N LYS A 70 2.71 -14.04 -5.77
CA LYS A 70 3.80 -14.17 -4.81
C LYS A 70 3.78 -15.46 -3.96
#